data_0ebe94d03bee63f1f884aff9fd204ea2
#
_entry.id   0ebe94d03bee63f1f884aff9fd204ea2
#
_cell.length_a   1.000
_cell.length_b   1.000
_cell.length_c   1.000
_cell.angle_alpha   90.00
_cell.angle_beta   90.00
_cell.angle_gamma   90.00
#
_symmetry.space_group_name_H-M   'P 1'
#
loop_
_entity.id
_entity.type
_entity.pdbx_description
1 polymer ?
#
loop_
_entity_poly.entity_id
_entity_poly.type
_entity_poly.pdbx_seq_one_letter_code
_entity_poly.pdbx_strand_id
1 'polypeptide(L)'
;MDSQKIGKLIKTLRKEKQLTQMQLAEHMNISDKTISKWERGLGCPDISFFPKLSGVFDVDLEKLLSGRLDVNEVLGGNMKHMQFYICPNCGNLVTALADTAVSCCGKKLRAVQARKAPEDERLKVESIENDYFISSPHEMTRDHYISFAALLTGDSMMVRRLYPEWDMQTRIPAFGHGRLFWYC
;
A
#
# COMPACT_ATOMS: atom_id res chain seq x y z
N MET A 1 -5.63 -26.74 -0.88
CA MET A 1 -6.61 -25.76 -0.34
C MET A 1 -7.26 -26.37 0.90
N ASP A 2 -7.36 -25.60 1.97
CA ASP A 2 -7.96 -26.05 3.25
C ASP A 2 -9.42 -25.60 3.29
N SER A 3 -10.35 -26.51 3.02
CA SER A 3 -11.79 -26.24 2.94
C SER A 3 -12.36 -25.64 4.23
N GLN A 4 -11.81 -26.03 5.39
CA GLN A 4 -12.28 -25.52 6.68
C GLN A 4 -11.88 -24.07 6.90
N LYS A 5 -10.63 -23.70 6.55
CA LYS A 5 -10.18 -22.32 6.68
C LYS A 5 -10.91 -21.40 5.72
N ILE A 6 -11.02 -21.82 4.47
CA ILE A 6 -11.73 -21.04 3.44
C ILE A 6 -13.21 -20.89 3.81
N GLY A 7 -13.87 -21.97 4.26
CA GLY A 7 -15.26 -21.93 4.66
C GLY A 7 -15.53 -20.98 5.86
N LYS A 8 -14.64 -21.02 6.87
CA LYS A 8 -14.71 -20.09 8.00
C LYS A 8 -14.54 -18.64 7.54
N LEU A 9 -13.58 -18.38 6.65
CA LEU A 9 -13.33 -17.04 6.11
C LEU A 9 -14.56 -16.53 5.33
N ILE A 10 -15.12 -17.33 4.42
CA ILE A 10 -16.35 -16.99 3.67
C ILE A 10 -17.48 -16.63 4.63
N LYS A 11 -17.69 -17.42 5.68
CA LYS A 11 -18.72 -17.16 6.70
C LYS A 11 -18.49 -15.84 7.43
N THR A 12 -17.24 -15.53 7.80
CA THR A 12 -16.88 -14.29 8.48
C THR A 12 -17.15 -13.09 7.58
N LEU A 13 -16.60 -13.09 6.35
CA LEU A 13 -16.75 -12.01 5.39
C LEU A 13 -18.23 -11.78 4.99
N ARG A 14 -19.00 -12.85 4.81
CA ARG A 14 -20.44 -12.73 4.56
C ARG A 14 -21.15 -12.00 5.69
N LYS A 15 -20.83 -12.36 6.94
CA LYS A 15 -21.43 -11.70 8.12
C LYS A 15 -21.00 -10.23 8.24
N GLU A 16 -19.76 -9.90 7.95
CA GLU A 16 -19.24 -8.52 7.91
C GLU A 16 -19.99 -7.67 6.87
N LYS A 17 -20.31 -8.25 5.72
CA LYS A 17 -21.14 -7.62 4.68
C LYS A 17 -22.65 -7.71 4.98
N GLN A 18 -23.05 -8.25 6.14
CA GLN A 18 -24.45 -8.42 6.58
C GLN A 18 -25.32 -9.22 5.60
N LEU A 19 -24.72 -10.11 4.81
CA LEU A 19 -25.44 -10.94 3.85
C LEU A 19 -25.96 -12.23 4.51
N THR A 20 -27.15 -12.68 4.10
CA THR A 20 -27.62 -14.04 4.37
C THR A 20 -26.93 -15.05 3.44
N GLN A 21 -26.99 -16.36 3.77
CA GLN A 21 -26.48 -17.39 2.87
C GLN A 21 -27.20 -17.36 1.51
N MET A 22 -28.49 -17.07 1.52
CA MET A 22 -29.32 -16.97 0.32
C MET A 22 -28.89 -15.77 -0.55
N GLN A 23 -28.69 -14.60 0.03
CA GLN A 23 -28.22 -13.43 -0.71
C GLN A 23 -26.83 -13.64 -1.31
N LEU A 24 -25.90 -14.26 -0.57
CA LEU A 24 -24.60 -14.61 -1.14
C LEU A 24 -24.73 -15.62 -2.29
N ALA A 25 -25.64 -16.61 -2.13
CA ALA A 25 -25.90 -17.60 -3.17
C ALA A 25 -26.47 -16.96 -4.45
N GLU A 26 -27.38 -16.00 -4.31
CA GLU A 26 -27.89 -15.18 -5.42
C GLU A 26 -26.78 -14.41 -6.14
N HIS A 27 -25.92 -13.72 -5.38
CA HIS A 27 -24.75 -13.05 -5.96
C HIS A 27 -23.83 -14.02 -6.72
N MET A 28 -23.71 -15.26 -6.24
CA MET A 28 -22.85 -16.27 -6.84
C MET A 28 -23.53 -17.06 -7.97
N ASN A 29 -24.86 -16.94 -8.17
CA ASN A 29 -25.69 -17.77 -9.04
C ASN A 29 -25.60 -19.27 -8.73
N ILE A 30 -25.68 -19.62 -7.44
CA ILE A 30 -25.65 -20.99 -6.93
C ILE A 30 -26.70 -21.18 -5.84
N SER A 31 -26.86 -22.40 -5.31
CA SER A 31 -27.82 -22.64 -4.24
C SER A 31 -27.25 -22.23 -2.86
N ASP A 32 -28.15 -21.80 -1.97
CA ASP A 32 -27.82 -21.53 -0.55
C ASP A 32 -27.23 -22.76 0.16
N LYS A 33 -27.66 -23.97 -0.24
CA LYS A 33 -27.11 -25.24 0.24
C LYS A 33 -25.62 -25.39 -0.11
N THR A 34 -25.20 -24.85 -1.25
CA THR A 34 -23.79 -24.84 -1.66
C THR A 34 -22.98 -23.91 -0.76
N ILE A 35 -23.45 -22.69 -0.52
CA ILE A 35 -22.83 -21.75 0.44
C ILE A 35 -22.72 -22.40 1.82
N SER A 36 -23.82 -23.01 2.28
CA SER A 36 -23.83 -23.70 3.58
C SER A 36 -22.81 -24.85 3.68
N LYS A 37 -22.60 -25.62 2.60
CA LYS A 37 -21.55 -26.63 2.55
C LYS A 37 -20.15 -26.03 2.63
N TRP A 38 -19.89 -24.96 1.89
CA TRP A 38 -18.60 -24.26 1.95
C TRP A 38 -18.30 -23.73 3.35
N GLU A 39 -19.26 -23.03 3.97
CA GLU A 39 -19.09 -22.45 5.30
C GLU A 39 -18.89 -23.49 6.42
N ARG A 40 -19.38 -24.70 6.24
CA ARG A 40 -19.14 -25.84 7.16
C ARG A 40 -17.86 -26.61 6.86
N GLY A 41 -17.14 -26.25 5.80
CA GLY A 41 -15.93 -26.95 5.37
C GLY A 41 -16.21 -28.34 4.75
N LEU A 42 -17.45 -28.62 4.35
CA LEU A 42 -17.87 -29.86 3.71
C LEU A 42 -17.63 -29.88 2.20
N GLY A 43 -16.96 -28.88 1.69
CA GLY A 43 -16.53 -28.69 0.32
C GLY A 43 -15.83 -27.35 0.18
N CYS A 44 -15.07 -27.20 -0.89
CA CYS A 44 -14.38 -25.98 -1.25
C CYS A 44 -15.04 -25.37 -2.50
N PRO A 45 -15.14 -24.03 -2.62
CA PRO A 45 -15.49 -23.42 -3.90
C PRO A 45 -14.54 -23.89 -5.00
N ASP A 46 -15.07 -24.12 -6.19
CA ASP A 46 -14.24 -24.25 -7.38
C ASP A 46 -13.45 -22.95 -7.60
N ILE A 47 -12.26 -23.07 -8.17
CA ILE A 47 -11.36 -21.92 -8.36
C ILE A 47 -12.01 -20.81 -9.19
N SER A 48 -12.94 -21.15 -10.07
CA SER A 48 -13.69 -20.20 -10.89
C SER A 48 -14.60 -19.25 -10.09
N PHE A 49 -14.97 -19.63 -8.87
CA PHE A 49 -15.80 -18.78 -8.00
C PHE A 49 -14.99 -17.73 -7.22
N PHE A 50 -13.68 -17.93 -7.06
CA PHE A 50 -12.87 -17.03 -6.23
C PHE A 50 -12.79 -15.59 -6.74
N PRO A 51 -12.67 -15.30 -8.05
CA PRO A 51 -12.71 -13.93 -8.53
C PRO A 51 -14.02 -13.22 -8.19
N LYS A 52 -15.15 -13.94 -8.26
CA LYS A 52 -16.46 -13.40 -7.93
C LYS A 52 -16.63 -13.19 -6.43
N LEU A 53 -16.16 -14.13 -5.60
CA LEU A 53 -16.12 -13.98 -4.14
C LEU A 53 -15.24 -12.80 -3.71
N SER A 54 -14.08 -12.63 -4.36
CA SER A 54 -13.19 -11.49 -4.15
C SER A 54 -13.91 -10.17 -4.40
N GLY A 55 -14.66 -10.07 -5.50
CA GLY A 55 -15.45 -8.89 -5.83
C GLY A 55 -16.61 -8.63 -4.86
N VAL A 56 -17.33 -9.68 -4.44
CA VAL A 56 -18.45 -9.55 -3.48
C VAL A 56 -17.96 -9.12 -2.09
N PHE A 57 -16.85 -9.67 -1.64
CA PHE A 57 -16.32 -9.40 -0.31
C PHE A 57 -15.35 -8.22 -0.26
N ASP A 58 -14.88 -7.75 -1.43
CA ASP A 58 -13.87 -6.69 -1.53
C ASP A 58 -12.56 -7.08 -0.83
N VAL A 59 -12.11 -8.33 -1.07
CA VAL A 59 -10.93 -8.94 -0.47
C VAL A 59 -10.00 -9.46 -1.56
N ASP A 60 -8.71 -9.34 -1.36
CA ASP A 60 -7.70 -9.87 -2.27
C ASP A 60 -7.89 -11.37 -2.53
N LEU A 61 -7.83 -11.76 -3.81
CA LEU A 61 -8.01 -13.13 -4.27
C LEU A 61 -7.05 -14.12 -3.59
N GLU A 62 -5.80 -13.70 -3.40
CA GLU A 62 -4.77 -14.52 -2.76
C GLU A 62 -5.09 -14.79 -1.29
N LYS A 63 -5.67 -13.81 -0.60
CA LYS A 63 -6.10 -13.95 0.80
C LYS A 63 -7.29 -14.91 0.92
N LEU A 64 -8.25 -14.82 0.02
CA LEU A 64 -9.34 -15.79 -0.05
C LEU A 64 -8.84 -17.22 -0.30
N LEU A 65 -7.90 -17.40 -1.23
CA LEU A 65 -7.30 -18.71 -1.53
C LEU A 65 -6.49 -19.27 -0.37
N SER A 66 -5.82 -18.43 0.41
CA SER A 66 -5.08 -18.83 1.62
C SER A 66 -6.01 -19.17 2.80
N GLY A 67 -7.26 -18.70 2.75
CA GLY A 67 -8.23 -18.82 3.84
C GLY A 67 -7.90 -17.97 5.07
N ARG A 68 -7.12 -16.90 4.91
CA ARG A 68 -6.68 -16.00 5.99
C ARG A 68 -6.71 -14.55 5.54
N LEU A 69 -7.12 -13.67 6.45
CA LEU A 69 -6.84 -12.23 6.35
C LEU A 69 -5.63 -11.93 7.23
N ASP A 70 -4.72 -11.11 6.71
CA ASP A 70 -3.65 -10.59 7.53
C ASP A 70 -4.22 -9.47 8.40
N VAL A 71 -3.90 -9.53 9.68
CA VAL A 71 -4.20 -8.44 10.61
C VAL A 71 -2.88 -7.71 10.87
N ASN A 72 -2.79 -6.47 10.44
CA ASN A 72 -1.66 -5.62 10.80
C ASN A 72 -1.76 -5.25 12.28
N GLU A 73 -0.63 -5.25 12.97
CA GLU A 73 -0.55 -4.66 14.30
C GLU A 73 -0.88 -3.17 14.22
N VAL A 74 -1.66 -2.68 15.19
CA VAL A 74 -1.94 -1.25 15.29
C VAL A 74 -0.64 -0.55 15.68
N LEU A 75 0.02 0.04 14.70
CA LEU A 75 1.18 0.88 14.93
C LEU A 75 0.68 2.19 15.55
N GLY A 76 0.88 2.36 16.86
CA GLY A 76 0.52 3.58 17.55
C GLY A 76 1.19 4.79 16.89
N GLY A 77 0.39 5.73 16.40
CA GLY A 77 0.60 7.12 15.99
C GLY A 77 1.96 7.63 15.48
N ASN A 78 2.94 6.77 15.24
CA ASN A 78 4.29 7.17 14.88
C ASN A 78 4.61 6.84 13.42
N MET A 79 4.70 7.88 12.58
CA MET A 79 5.00 7.73 11.16
C MET A 79 6.47 7.35 10.86
N LYS A 80 7.32 7.16 11.87
CA LYS A 80 8.75 6.79 11.68
C LYS A 80 8.95 5.47 10.91
N HIS A 81 7.95 4.59 10.92
CA HIS A 81 7.96 3.29 10.24
C HIS A 81 7.28 3.30 8.89
N MET A 82 6.93 4.49 8.37
CA MET A 82 6.29 4.61 7.07
C MET A 82 7.13 3.94 5.98
N GLN A 83 6.45 3.16 5.16
CA GLN A 83 7.02 2.46 4.02
C GLN A 83 6.65 3.18 2.71
N PHE A 84 7.58 3.19 1.79
CA PHE A 84 7.42 3.79 0.47
C PHE A 84 7.46 2.68 -0.59
N TYR A 85 6.48 2.69 -1.48
CA TYR A 85 6.39 1.77 -2.61
C TYR A 85 6.37 2.60 -3.89
N ILE A 86 7.31 2.33 -4.79
CA ILE A 86 7.44 3.09 -6.03
C ILE A 86 7.28 2.14 -7.20
N CYS A 87 6.38 2.47 -8.10
CA CYS A 87 6.17 1.69 -9.31
C CYS A 87 7.26 2.00 -10.33
N PRO A 88 8.09 1.02 -10.74
CA PRO A 88 9.15 1.28 -11.71
C PRO A 88 8.62 1.57 -13.12
N ASN A 89 7.35 1.27 -13.40
CA ASN A 89 6.75 1.45 -14.71
C ASN A 89 6.10 2.84 -14.91
N CYS A 90 5.45 3.39 -13.87
CA CYS A 90 4.73 4.66 -13.99
C CYS A 90 5.14 5.71 -12.95
N GLY A 91 6.14 5.43 -12.10
CA GLY A 91 6.60 6.35 -11.06
C GLY A 91 5.56 6.64 -9.96
N ASN A 92 4.48 5.84 -9.87
CA ASN A 92 3.48 6.02 -8.83
C ASN A 92 4.09 5.77 -7.45
N LEU A 93 3.85 6.68 -6.52
CA LEU A 93 4.26 6.59 -5.13
C LEU A 93 3.06 6.19 -4.26
N VAL A 94 3.20 5.08 -3.55
CA VAL A 94 2.24 4.63 -2.53
C VAL A 94 2.97 4.57 -1.20
N THR A 95 2.33 5.01 -0.13
CA THR A 95 2.88 4.97 1.23
C THR A 95 1.97 4.17 2.14
N ALA A 96 2.55 3.47 3.10
CA ALA A 96 1.82 2.70 4.09
C ALA A 96 2.48 2.82 5.47
N LEU A 97 1.68 2.80 6.53
CA LEU A 97 2.14 2.83 7.92
C LEU A 97 2.51 1.43 8.44
N ALA A 98 2.01 0.39 7.78
CA ALA A 98 2.26 -1.00 8.13
C ALA A 98 2.67 -1.79 6.89
N ASP A 99 3.15 -3.02 7.10
CA ASP A 99 3.43 -3.93 5.99
C ASP A 99 2.14 -4.28 5.25
N THR A 100 2.12 -4.09 3.95
CA THR A 100 0.92 -4.28 3.13
C THR A 100 1.27 -4.74 1.73
N ALA A 101 0.35 -5.48 1.11
CA ALA A 101 0.46 -5.88 -0.28
C ALA A 101 0.04 -4.73 -1.19
N VAL A 102 0.98 -4.16 -1.92
CA VAL A 102 0.75 -3.08 -2.87
C VAL A 102 0.99 -3.58 -4.29
N SER A 103 0.09 -3.25 -5.20
CA SER A 103 0.25 -3.56 -6.63
C SER A 103 0.05 -2.30 -7.48
N CYS A 104 0.84 -2.16 -8.53
CA CYS A 104 0.69 -1.11 -9.52
C CYS A 104 1.12 -1.61 -10.90
N CYS A 105 0.43 -1.17 -11.96
CA CYS A 105 0.69 -1.62 -13.34
C CYS A 105 0.75 -3.16 -13.49
N GLY A 106 -0.11 -3.88 -12.76
CA GLY A 106 -0.18 -5.35 -12.80
C GLY A 106 0.94 -6.08 -12.07
N LYS A 107 1.84 -5.37 -11.37
CA LYS A 107 2.96 -5.96 -10.63
C LYS A 107 2.86 -5.66 -9.14
N LYS A 108 3.21 -6.66 -8.31
CA LYS A 108 3.39 -6.44 -6.86
C LYS A 108 4.59 -5.55 -6.63
N LEU A 109 4.43 -4.54 -5.78
CA LEU A 109 5.51 -3.64 -5.37
C LEU A 109 6.13 -4.14 -4.07
N ARG A 110 7.43 -3.90 -3.92
CA ARG A 110 8.16 -4.08 -2.66
C ARG A 110 8.43 -2.72 -2.05
N ALA A 111 8.41 -2.64 -0.73
CA ALA A 111 8.81 -1.44 -0.02
C ALA A 111 10.27 -1.09 -0.36
N VAL A 112 10.51 0.17 -0.67
CA VAL A 112 11.85 0.68 -0.91
C VAL A 112 12.58 0.81 0.42
N GLN A 113 13.79 0.24 0.50
CA GLN A 113 14.63 0.37 1.68
C GLN A 113 15.36 1.71 1.65
N ALA A 114 15.06 2.56 2.62
CA ALA A 114 15.79 3.81 2.78
C ALA A 114 17.22 3.55 3.25
N ARG A 115 18.19 4.20 2.61
CA ARG A 115 19.60 4.22 3.04
C ARG A 115 20.00 5.63 3.45
N LYS A 116 21.01 5.75 4.31
CA LYS A 116 21.60 7.04 4.61
C LYS A 116 22.38 7.52 3.38
N ALA A 117 22.06 8.70 2.87
CA ALA A 117 22.76 9.28 1.75
C ALA A 117 24.24 9.54 2.11
N PRO A 118 25.19 9.19 1.23
CA PRO A 118 26.56 9.66 1.32
C PRO A 118 26.63 11.19 1.38
N GLU A 119 27.74 11.75 1.79
CA GLU A 119 27.85 13.18 2.07
C GLU A 119 27.68 14.04 0.80
N ASP A 120 28.20 13.56 -0.29
CA ASP A 120 28.11 14.16 -1.63
C ASP A 120 26.71 14.05 -2.29
N GLU A 121 25.91 13.08 -1.88
CA GLU A 121 24.53 12.90 -2.36
C GLU A 121 23.49 13.60 -1.47
N ARG A 122 23.88 14.18 -0.33
CA ARG A 122 22.92 14.80 0.59
C ARG A 122 22.31 16.07 0.00
N LEU A 123 21.00 16.20 0.22
CA LEU A 123 20.31 17.44 -0.08
C LEU A 123 20.76 18.53 0.90
N LYS A 124 21.04 19.72 0.38
CA LYS A 124 21.27 20.92 1.18
C LYS A 124 19.94 21.43 1.70
N VAL A 125 19.88 21.70 2.99
CA VAL A 125 18.66 22.21 3.65
C VAL A 125 19.01 23.52 4.36
N GLU A 126 18.33 24.58 3.99
CA GLU A 126 18.45 25.92 4.60
C GLU A 126 17.09 26.33 5.17
N SER A 127 17.11 26.85 6.40
CA SER A 127 15.88 27.41 6.99
C SER A 127 15.71 28.85 6.49
N ILE A 128 14.61 29.11 5.81
CA ILE A 128 14.25 30.43 5.30
C ILE A 128 12.85 30.76 5.82
N GLU A 129 12.78 31.72 6.74
CA GLU A 129 11.52 32.08 7.41
C GLU A 129 10.87 30.85 8.09
N ASN A 130 9.70 30.45 7.60
CA ASN A 130 8.93 29.30 8.09
C ASN A 130 9.06 28.05 7.19
N ASP A 131 10.02 28.06 6.26
CA ASP A 131 10.22 26.99 5.28
C ASP A 131 11.63 26.40 5.37
N TYR A 132 11.75 25.13 4.99
CA TYR A 132 13.01 24.52 4.60
C TYR A 132 13.18 24.69 3.09
N PHE A 133 14.20 25.43 2.68
CA PHE A 133 14.66 25.47 1.31
C PHE A 133 15.61 24.31 1.06
N ILE A 134 15.25 23.44 0.12
CA ILE A 134 15.96 22.20 -0.17
C ILE A 134 16.52 22.30 -1.57
N SER A 135 17.81 22.07 -1.72
CA SER A 135 18.51 22.13 -3.01
C SER A 135 19.55 21.02 -3.13
N SER A 136 19.96 20.72 -4.35
CA SER A 136 21.05 19.79 -4.64
C SER A 136 21.67 20.10 -6.01
N PRO A 137 22.97 19.83 -6.19
CA PRO A 137 23.61 19.84 -7.50
C PRO A 137 23.33 18.57 -8.32
N HIS A 138 22.41 17.71 -7.88
CA HIS A 138 22.03 16.47 -8.55
C HIS A 138 21.58 16.75 -9.98
N GLU A 139 22.06 15.92 -10.92
CA GLU A 139 21.59 15.98 -12.30
C GLU A 139 20.09 15.71 -12.38
N MET A 140 19.39 16.59 -13.09
CA MET A 140 17.94 16.49 -13.28
C MET A 140 17.61 16.25 -14.76
N THR A 141 18.22 15.21 -15.34
CA THR A 141 17.98 14.80 -16.73
C THR A 141 16.67 14.01 -16.86
N ARG A 142 16.22 13.74 -18.09
CA ARG A 142 15.00 12.95 -18.34
C ARG A 142 15.07 11.55 -17.77
N ASP A 143 16.23 10.94 -17.81
CA ASP A 143 16.42 9.53 -17.41
C ASP A 143 16.99 9.39 -15.99
N HIS A 144 17.48 10.50 -15.40
CA HIS A 144 18.09 10.52 -14.09
C HIS A 144 17.74 11.81 -13.36
N TYR A 145 16.79 11.74 -12.44
CA TYR A 145 16.36 12.90 -11.65
C TYR A 145 15.76 12.48 -10.31
N ILE A 146 15.80 13.38 -9.36
CA ILE A 146 15.06 13.19 -8.10
C ILE A 146 13.59 13.42 -8.37
N SER A 147 12.80 12.37 -8.28
CA SER A 147 11.37 12.40 -8.62
C SER A 147 10.49 12.96 -7.50
N PHE A 148 10.94 12.87 -6.25
CA PHE A 148 10.30 13.52 -5.11
C PHE A 148 11.27 13.73 -3.95
N ALA A 149 10.93 14.72 -3.10
CA ALA A 149 11.46 14.89 -1.76
C ALA A 149 10.32 14.80 -0.75
N ALA A 150 10.53 14.11 0.37
CA ALA A 150 9.53 13.92 1.41
C ALA A 150 10.11 14.22 2.78
N LEU A 151 9.48 15.13 3.51
CA LEU A 151 9.76 15.39 4.93
C LEU A 151 8.78 14.54 5.76
N LEU A 152 9.33 13.68 6.61
CA LEU A 152 8.59 12.81 7.51
C LEU A 152 8.87 13.21 8.96
N THR A 153 7.84 13.66 9.67
CA THR A 153 7.87 13.96 11.10
C THR A 153 7.33 12.79 11.92
N GLY A 154 7.01 12.98 13.20
CA GLY A 154 6.39 11.94 14.04
C GLY A 154 4.94 11.64 13.68
N ASP A 155 4.24 12.62 13.11
CA ASP A 155 2.79 12.62 12.90
C ASP A 155 2.36 13.09 11.51
N SER A 156 3.27 13.60 10.70
CA SER A 156 2.96 14.14 9.38
C SER A 156 3.99 13.80 8.32
N MET A 157 3.55 13.78 7.08
CA MET A 157 4.39 13.64 5.91
C MET A 157 4.03 14.69 4.86
N MET A 158 5.04 15.34 4.33
CA MET A 158 4.90 16.24 3.20
C MET A 158 5.76 15.78 2.03
N VAL A 159 5.15 15.65 0.86
CA VAL A 159 5.82 15.22 -0.38
C VAL A 159 5.81 16.35 -1.38
N ARG A 160 6.95 16.60 -1.98
CA ARG A 160 7.13 17.46 -3.15
C ARG A 160 7.55 16.63 -4.34
N ARG A 161 6.72 16.61 -5.39
CA ARG A 161 7.10 16.06 -6.69
C ARG A 161 8.06 17.01 -7.37
N LEU A 162 9.08 16.44 -7.99
CA LEU A 162 10.08 17.14 -8.79
C LEU A 162 10.04 16.60 -10.21
N TYR A 163 10.53 17.38 -11.15
CA TYR A 163 10.43 17.07 -12.57
C TYR A 163 11.82 17.16 -13.22
N PRO A 164 12.07 16.35 -14.24
CA PRO A 164 13.33 16.44 -15.00
C PRO A 164 13.46 17.81 -15.68
N GLU A 165 14.70 18.17 -16.02
CA GLU A 165 15.06 19.41 -16.71
C GLU A 165 14.79 20.71 -15.90
N TRP A 166 14.41 20.58 -14.61
CA TRP A 166 14.27 21.71 -13.67
C TRP A 166 15.38 21.62 -12.63
N ASP A 167 15.85 22.74 -12.13
CA ASP A 167 16.79 22.73 -11.00
C ASP A 167 16.19 21.98 -9.81
N MET A 168 17.03 21.18 -9.13
CA MET A 168 16.61 20.52 -7.89
C MET A 168 16.52 21.54 -6.77
N GLN A 169 15.41 22.27 -6.73
CA GLN A 169 15.06 23.25 -5.69
C GLN A 169 13.60 23.08 -5.29
N THR A 170 13.33 23.07 -3.99
CA THR A 170 11.95 23.04 -3.49
C THR A 170 11.86 23.65 -2.11
N ARG A 171 10.65 24.04 -1.71
CA ARG A 171 10.35 24.52 -0.35
C ARG A 171 9.36 23.58 0.32
N ILE A 172 9.61 23.27 1.57
CA ILE A 172 8.73 22.51 2.43
C ILE A 172 8.52 23.31 3.72
N PRO A 173 7.28 23.60 4.13
CA PRO A 173 7.02 24.25 5.39
C PRO A 173 7.67 23.55 6.57
N ALA A 174 8.26 24.30 7.48
CA ALA A 174 9.00 23.79 8.63
C ALA A 174 8.05 23.43 9.79
N PHE A 175 7.39 22.26 9.71
CA PHE A 175 6.49 21.76 10.75
C PHE A 175 7.21 20.94 11.83
N GLY A 176 8.40 21.34 12.23
CA GLY A 176 9.16 20.65 13.25
C GLY A 176 10.26 19.72 12.69
N HIS A 177 10.87 18.95 13.60
CA HIS A 177 11.99 18.10 13.25
C HIS A 177 11.56 16.80 12.62
N GLY A 178 12.15 16.45 11.46
CA GLY A 178 11.82 15.24 10.72
C GLY A 178 13.03 14.66 9.98
N ARG A 179 12.78 13.58 9.26
CA ARG A 179 13.73 12.99 8.32
C ARG A 179 13.34 13.37 6.91
N LEU A 180 14.32 13.83 6.16
CA LEU A 180 14.15 14.12 4.74
C LEU A 180 14.54 12.88 3.93
N PHE A 181 13.61 12.44 3.08
CA PHE A 181 13.79 11.36 2.11
C PHE A 181 13.72 11.94 0.71
N TRP A 182 14.42 11.33 -0.20
CA TRP A 182 14.34 11.64 -1.62
C TRP A 182 14.54 10.36 -2.43
N TYR A 183 14.07 10.36 -3.65
CA TYR A 183 14.13 9.21 -4.54
C TYR A 183 14.55 9.63 -5.95
N CYS A 184 15.62 9.01 -6.39
CA CYS A 184 16.15 9.07 -7.74
C CYS A 184 15.99 7.74 -8.46
#